data_aa0c78b963f7d2fd3ccafc4b735a2429
#
_entry.id   aa0c78b963f7d2fd3ccafc4b735a2429
#
_cell.length_a   1.000
_cell.length_b   1.000
_cell.length_c   1.000
_cell.angle_alpha   90.00
_cell.angle_beta   90.00
_cell.angle_gamma   90.00
#
_symmetry.space_group_name_H-M   'P 1'
#
loop_
_entity.id
_entity.type
_entity.pdbx_description
1 polymer ?
#
loop_
_entity_poly.entity_id
_entity_poly.type
_entity_poly.pdbx_seq_one_letter_code
_entity_poly.pdbx_strand_id
1 'polypeptide(L)'
;MKKHYLFFSNHLSLKPDTAHEIHDVLCANAAANLGYSSVLTYPDQTLGKFNLIAWADPFKLQKPNQRFAEFYDTQDYLKIAPLPMPWFSDRHSSKFTNSSTIACKYYFPVHILPKTQLVQTRNWNFAKAAVKNEIPVIYESHYYQETPFEKAIVSSPWFQAAITQSTLTRENLVQCGMPPEKAVALHNGFERSFLIRQPQEAEHWRRELLKDGRNKLVVYSGALYKFKGVDLLVEVAKELPEIQFVVTGGTESQVSSYRELSQQKSVGNITFLGWILPRQRLVSLFQAADMLAHPHCSGKEADFTNPVKFFQYIASGTPIVATAIVPLLEFKLPHLAMDWCEPDNSIQFSDCLRFALKKYPRKIEGYAENIEFGKQFSWENRIEKILSYVDERLRPKTINLNE
;
A
#
# COMPACT_ATOMS: atom_id res chain seq x y z
N MET A 1 -26.81 -18.94 -4.54
CA MET A 1 -26.08 -18.25 -3.45
C MET A 1 -25.15 -17.23 -4.08
N LYS A 2 -25.10 -16.00 -3.55
CA LYS A 2 -24.22 -14.93 -4.08
C LYS A 2 -22.76 -15.30 -3.84
N LYS A 3 -21.95 -15.34 -4.90
CA LYS A 3 -20.52 -15.63 -4.82
C LYS A 3 -19.72 -14.31 -4.76
N HIS A 4 -18.56 -14.34 -4.10
CA HIS A 4 -17.76 -13.17 -3.78
C HIS A 4 -16.40 -13.18 -4.47
N TYR A 5 -15.88 -12.01 -4.77
CA TYR A 5 -14.47 -11.79 -5.02
C TYR A 5 -13.76 -11.72 -3.66
N LEU A 6 -13.03 -12.76 -3.34
CA LEU A 6 -12.43 -12.99 -2.03
C LEU A 6 -10.97 -12.53 -2.00
N PHE A 7 -10.65 -11.68 -1.05
CA PHE A 7 -9.28 -11.29 -0.72
C PHE A 7 -8.88 -11.98 0.59
N PHE A 8 -7.77 -12.71 0.57
CA PHE A 8 -7.24 -13.34 1.78
C PHE A 8 -5.92 -12.71 2.19
N SER A 9 -5.88 -12.13 3.39
CA SER A 9 -4.67 -11.62 4.03
C SER A 9 -4.19 -12.55 5.12
N ASN A 10 -2.87 -12.70 5.28
CA ASN A 10 -2.26 -13.56 6.31
C ASN A 10 -2.49 -13.03 7.73
N HIS A 11 -2.53 -11.74 7.85
CA HIS A 11 -2.65 -11.02 9.10
C HIS A 11 -3.26 -9.65 8.82
N LEU A 12 -3.98 -9.11 9.78
CA LEU A 12 -4.52 -7.76 9.73
C LEU A 12 -4.36 -7.12 11.09
N SER A 13 -3.78 -5.93 11.12
CA SER A 13 -3.52 -5.17 12.35
C SER A 13 -3.91 -3.71 12.16
N LEU A 14 -4.49 -3.10 13.18
CA LEU A 14 -4.70 -1.65 13.24
C LEU A 14 -3.52 -0.94 13.90
N LYS A 15 -2.29 -1.41 13.59
CA LYS A 15 -1.04 -0.82 14.07
C LYS A 15 -0.23 -0.26 12.90
N PRO A 16 0.54 0.81 13.14
CA PRO A 16 1.26 1.52 12.08
C PRO A 16 2.45 0.78 11.42
N ASP A 17 2.89 -0.33 11.93
CA ASP A 17 4.10 -1.05 11.53
C ASP A 17 3.91 -2.06 10.37
N THR A 18 2.71 -2.19 9.85
CA THR A 18 2.32 -3.24 8.90
C THR A 18 1.90 -2.70 7.52
N ALA A 19 2.81 -2.02 6.83
CA ALA A 19 2.53 -1.43 5.52
C ALA A 19 2.07 -2.44 4.44
N HIS A 20 2.46 -3.71 4.56
CA HIS A 20 2.06 -4.77 3.62
C HIS A 20 0.60 -5.22 3.77
N GLU A 21 0.00 -5.05 4.95
CA GLU A 21 -1.41 -5.36 5.20
C GLU A 21 -2.34 -4.32 4.56
N ILE A 22 -1.88 -3.07 4.48
CA ILE A 22 -2.61 -1.97 3.85
C ILE A 22 -2.93 -2.31 2.38
N HIS A 23 -2.00 -2.95 1.67
CA HIS A 23 -2.18 -3.34 0.27
C HIS A 23 -3.40 -4.25 0.06
N ASP A 24 -3.54 -5.32 0.86
CA ASP A 24 -4.64 -6.30 0.72
C ASP A 24 -6.00 -5.61 0.98
N VAL A 25 -6.06 -4.73 1.98
CA VAL A 25 -7.26 -3.95 2.30
C VAL A 25 -7.61 -3.00 1.16
N LEU A 26 -6.62 -2.26 0.62
CA LEU A 26 -6.85 -1.29 -0.45
C LEU A 26 -7.29 -1.98 -1.76
N CYS A 27 -6.73 -3.14 -2.09
CA CYS A 27 -7.19 -3.94 -3.23
C CYS A 27 -8.64 -4.41 -3.03
N ALA A 28 -8.99 -4.92 -1.84
CA ALA A 28 -10.35 -5.38 -1.55
C ALA A 28 -11.35 -4.20 -1.57
N ASN A 29 -10.97 -3.05 -1.03
CA ASN A 29 -11.78 -1.83 -1.06
C ASN A 29 -12.00 -1.31 -2.48
N ALA A 30 -10.94 -1.30 -3.30
CA ALA A 30 -11.04 -0.88 -4.71
C ALA A 30 -11.98 -1.79 -5.51
N ALA A 31 -11.91 -3.11 -5.30
CA ALA A 31 -12.85 -4.04 -5.92
C ALA A 31 -14.30 -3.76 -5.49
N ALA A 32 -14.53 -3.42 -4.22
CA ALA A 32 -15.84 -3.02 -3.72
C ALA A 32 -16.34 -1.72 -4.37
N ASN A 33 -15.45 -0.72 -4.52
CA ASN A 33 -15.76 0.56 -5.17
C ASN A 33 -16.12 0.39 -6.66
N LEU A 34 -15.57 -0.62 -7.33
CA LEU A 34 -15.93 -0.99 -8.71
C LEU A 34 -17.26 -1.74 -8.81
N GLY A 35 -17.95 -1.99 -7.70
CA GLY A 35 -19.23 -2.68 -7.68
C GLY A 35 -19.12 -4.21 -7.60
N TYR A 36 -17.95 -4.78 -7.35
CA TYR A 36 -17.83 -6.21 -7.11
C TYR A 36 -18.28 -6.57 -5.69
N SER A 37 -18.82 -7.80 -5.53
CA SER A 37 -19.10 -8.34 -4.20
C SER A 37 -17.79 -8.72 -3.50
N SER A 38 -17.05 -7.71 -3.05
CA SER A 38 -15.73 -7.88 -2.45
C SER A 38 -15.80 -8.25 -0.98
N VAL A 39 -15.00 -9.24 -0.58
CA VAL A 39 -14.89 -9.69 0.81
C VAL A 39 -13.41 -9.85 1.17
N LEU A 40 -12.96 -9.13 2.20
CA LEU A 40 -11.65 -9.33 2.79
C LEU A 40 -11.76 -10.31 3.96
N THR A 41 -11.01 -11.40 3.90
CA THR A 41 -10.95 -12.40 4.98
C THR A 41 -9.52 -12.54 5.51
N TYR A 42 -9.40 -12.76 6.79
CA TYR A 42 -8.12 -12.86 7.49
C TYR A 42 -8.27 -13.65 8.80
N PRO A 43 -7.20 -14.31 9.30
CA PRO A 43 -7.20 -14.94 10.61
C PRO A 43 -7.36 -13.90 11.72
N ASP A 44 -8.38 -14.05 12.55
CA ASP A 44 -8.57 -13.22 13.74
C ASP A 44 -8.28 -14.03 15.01
N GLN A 45 -7.14 -13.71 15.61
CA GLN A 45 -6.68 -14.37 16.82
C GLN A 45 -7.35 -13.84 18.11
N THR A 46 -8.12 -12.75 18.01
CA THR A 46 -8.84 -12.17 19.15
C THR A 46 -10.19 -12.84 19.40
N LEU A 47 -10.82 -13.39 18.34
CA LEU A 47 -12.13 -14.06 18.38
C LEU A 47 -12.08 -15.51 18.93
N GLY A 48 -10.89 -16.08 19.12
CA GLY A 48 -10.67 -17.52 19.29
C GLY A 48 -11.02 -18.12 20.65
N LYS A 49 -11.34 -17.35 21.67
CA LYS A 49 -11.71 -17.93 22.97
C LYS A 49 -13.10 -18.59 22.93
N PHE A 50 -13.13 -19.93 22.70
CA PHE A 50 -14.27 -20.81 22.98
C PHE A 50 -15.67 -20.32 22.55
N ASN A 51 -15.77 -19.63 21.41
CA ASN A 51 -17.06 -19.27 20.84
C ASN A 51 -17.49 -20.35 19.82
N LEU A 52 -18.21 -21.35 20.29
CA LEU A 52 -18.73 -22.46 19.45
C LEU A 52 -19.56 -21.95 18.26
N ILE A 53 -20.30 -20.85 18.43
CA ILE A 53 -21.11 -20.25 17.37
C ILE A 53 -20.21 -19.65 16.28
N ALA A 54 -19.14 -18.98 16.64
CA ALA A 54 -18.18 -18.44 15.66
C ALA A 54 -17.42 -19.56 14.92
N TRP A 55 -17.25 -20.72 15.53
CA TRP A 55 -16.63 -21.88 14.90
C TRP A 55 -17.58 -22.64 13.97
N ALA A 56 -18.89 -22.63 14.28
CA ALA A 56 -19.89 -23.25 13.43
C ALA A 56 -20.14 -22.49 12.11
N ASP A 57 -20.02 -21.14 12.12
CA ASP A 57 -20.06 -20.28 10.92
C ASP A 57 -18.89 -19.30 10.94
N PRO A 58 -17.66 -19.75 10.64
CA PRO A 58 -16.46 -18.95 10.72
C PRO A 58 -16.37 -17.88 9.62
N PHE A 59 -17.12 -18.02 8.52
CA PHE A 59 -17.13 -17.09 7.40
C PHE A 59 -18.37 -16.18 7.44
N LYS A 60 -18.49 -15.41 8.52
CA LYS A 60 -19.57 -14.45 8.72
C LYS A 60 -19.21 -13.09 8.18
N LEU A 61 -19.98 -12.61 7.20
CA LEU A 61 -19.77 -11.29 6.59
C LEU A 61 -20.24 -10.18 7.52
N GLN A 62 -19.43 -9.13 7.64
CA GLN A 62 -19.76 -7.93 8.41
C GLN A 62 -19.20 -6.68 7.75
N LYS A 63 -19.74 -5.51 8.08
CA LYS A 63 -19.14 -4.24 7.68
C LYS A 63 -17.91 -3.95 8.55
N PRO A 64 -16.87 -3.31 7.99
CA PRO A 64 -15.79 -2.74 8.78
C PRO A 64 -16.34 -1.79 9.86
N ASN A 65 -15.74 -1.80 11.05
CA ASN A 65 -16.07 -0.79 12.06
C ASN A 65 -15.43 0.56 11.73
N GLN A 66 -15.87 1.61 12.40
CA GLN A 66 -15.40 2.98 12.16
C GLN A 66 -13.87 3.10 12.28
N ARG A 67 -13.25 2.50 13.31
CA ARG A 67 -11.80 2.53 13.50
C ARG A 67 -11.05 1.88 12.33
N PHE A 68 -11.56 0.79 11.78
CA PHE A 68 -11.02 0.14 10.60
C PHE A 68 -11.14 1.06 9.38
N ALA A 69 -12.31 1.65 9.16
CA ALA A 69 -12.56 2.55 8.03
C ALA A 69 -11.66 3.80 8.08
N GLU A 70 -11.50 4.43 9.23
CA GLU A 70 -10.61 5.58 9.42
C GLU A 70 -9.13 5.24 9.23
N PHE A 71 -8.71 4.03 9.66
CA PHE A 71 -7.32 3.60 9.55
C PHE A 71 -6.91 3.26 8.11
N TYR A 72 -7.81 2.58 7.36
CA TYR A 72 -7.53 2.12 6.00
C TYR A 72 -8.13 3.00 4.90
N ASP A 73 -8.92 4.02 5.24
CA ASP A 73 -9.69 4.85 4.29
C ASP A 73 -10.63 4.00 3.41
N THR A 74 -11.37 3.07 4.04
CA THR A 74 -12.27 2.17 3.32
C THR A 74 -13.69 2.75 3.21
N GLN A 75 -14.37 2.38 2.12
CA GLN A 75 -15.74 2.77 1.85
C GLN A 75 -16.74 1.73 2.37
N ASP A 76 -18.01 2.09 2.46
CA ASP A 76 -19.09 1.28 3.04
C ASP A 76 -19.42 -0.02 2.28
N TYR A 77 -18.95 -0.15 1.04
CA TYR A 77 -19.23 -1.31 0.18
C TYR A 77 -18.36 -2.53 0.51
N LEU A 78 -17.19 -2.33 1.12
CA LEU A 78 -16.31 -3.43 1.52
C LEU A 78 -16.98 -4.25 2.63
N LYS A 79 -16.89 -5.57 2.51
CA LYS A 79 -17.24 -6.52 3.58
C LYS A 79 -15.99 -7.20 4.09
N ILE A 80 -15.98 -7.51 5.38
CA ILE A 80 -14.92 -8.28 6.02
C ILE A 80 -15.48 -9.57 6.59
N ALA A 81 -14.64 -10.59 6.65
CA ALA A 81 -14.94 -11.89 7.28
C ALA A 81 -13.72 -12.33 8.11
N PRO A 82 -13.57 -11.84 9.35
CA PRO A 82 -12.53 -12.31 10.25
C PRO A 82 -12.77 -13.78 10.61
N LEU A 83 -11.76 -14.62 10.40
CA LEU A 83 -11.81 -16.05 10.66
C LEU A 83 -11.37 -16.33 12.11
N PRO A 84 -12.19 -16.91 12.96
CA PRO A 84 -11.83 -17.19 14.34
C PRO A 84 -10.68 -18.22 14.41
N MET A 85 -9.61 -17.89 15.14
CA MET A 85 -8.48 -18.79 15.35
C MET A 85 -8.46 -19.31 16.80
N PRO A 86 -8.03 -20.57 17.01
CA PRO A 86 -8.02 -21.17 18.36
C PRO A 86 -6.92 -20.58 19.25
N TRP A 87 -5.93 -19.90 18.66
CA TRP A 87 -4.77 -19.38 19.34
C TRP A 87 -4.63 -17.88 19.19
N PHE A 88 -4.15 -17.18 20.22
CA PHE A 88 -3.83 -15.76 20.13
C PHE A 88 -2.60 -15.45 19.25
N SER A 89 -1.77 -16.45 19.00
CA SER A 89 -0.57 -16.35 18.19
C SER A 89 -0.19 -17.74 17.69
N ASP A 90 0.33 -17.81 16.48
CA ASP A 90 0.86 -19.05 15.90
C ASP A 90 2.15 -19.56 16.58
N ARG A 91 2.72 -18.83 17.52
CA ARG A 91 3.95 -19.24 18.27
C ARG A 91 3.78 -20.57 19.01
N HIS A 92 2.56 -20.88 19.43
CA HIS A 92 2.23 -22.11 20.16
C HIS A 92 1.45 -23.12 19.33
N SER A 93 1.33 -22.87 18.02
CA SER A 93 0.61 -23.77 17.12
C SER A 93 1.56 -24.76 16.46
N SER A 94 1.02 -25.95 16.10
CA SER A 94 1.74 -26.93 15.29
C SER A 94 1.57 -26.63 13.79
N LYS A 95 2.33 -27.35 12.94
CA LYS A 95 2.15 -27.32 11.48
C LYS A 95 0.70 -27.61 11.05
N PHE A 96 -0.06 -28.33 11.85
CA PHE A 96 -1.46 -28.71 11.56
C PHE A 96 -2.50 -27.73 12.10
N THR A 97 -2.13 -26.88 13.05
CA THR A 97 -3.04 -25.99 13.79
C THR A 97 -2.68 -24.51 13.69
N ASN A 98 -1.72 -24.13 12.84
CA ASN A 98 -1.44 -22.73 12.57
C ASN A 98 -2.57 -22.08 11.75
N SER A 99 -2.67 -20.76 11.81
CA SER A 99 -3.74 -19.98 11.18
C SER A 99 -3.89 -20.26 9.68
N SER A 100 -2.78 -20.39 8.95
CA SER A 100 -2.79 -20.72 7.52
C SER A 100 -3.40 -22.11 7.26
N THR A 101 -3.04 -23.12 8.05
CA THR A 101 -3.57 -24.47 7.91
C THR A 101 -5.07 -24.51 8.25
N ILE A 102 -5.49 -23.84 9.31
CA ILE A 102 -6.91 -23.76 9.70
C ILE A 102 -7.71 -23.11 8.58
N ALA A 103 -7.28 -21.95 8.09
CA ALA A 103 -7.94 -21.26 6.99
C ALA A 103 -8.03 -22.14 5.72
N CYS A 104 -6.91 -22.76 5.30
CA CYS A 104 -6.84 -23.49 4.03
C CYS A 104 -7.48 -24.88 4.06
N LYS A 105 -7.34 -25.62 5.17
CA LYS A 105 -7.78 -27.03 5.24
C LYS A 105 -9.14 -27.24 5.88
N TYR A 106 -9.51 -26.38 6.85
CA TYR A 106 -10.75 -26.58 7.60
C TYR A 106 -11.83 -25.59 7.19
N TYR A 107 -11.50 -24.29 7.06
CA TYR A 107 -12.52 -23.30 6.73
C TYR A 107 -12.76 -23.18 5.23
N PHE A 108 -11.71 -23.24 4.41
CA PHE A 108 -11.85 -23.00 2.97
C PHE A 108 -12.81 -24.00 2.31
N PRO A 109 -12.64 -25.34 2.43
CA PRO A 109 -13.49 -26.30 1.71
C PRO A 109 -14.96 -26.24 2.10
N VAL A 110 -15.26 -25.97 3.37
CA VAL A 110 -16.62 -26.11 3.92
C VAL A 110 -17.37 -24.76 3.96
N HIS A 111 -16.72 -23.72 4.40
CA HIS A 111 -17.39 -22.45 4.71
C HIS A 111 -17.13 -21.34 3.69
N ILE A 112 -15.94 -21.33 3.08
CA ILE A 112 -15.50 -20.25 2.18
C ILE A 112 -15.79 -20.60 0.72
N LEU A 113 -15.40 -21.79 0.29
CA LEU A 113 -15.54 -22.29 -1.09
C LEU A 113 -16.95 -22.09 -1.67
N PRO A 114 -18.04 -22.46 -1.01
CA PRO A 114 -19.39 -22.33 -1.59
C PRO A 114 -19.80 -20.90 -1.90
N LYS A 115 -19.15 -19.92 -1.24
CA LYS A 115 -19.43 -18.49 -1.35
C LYS A 115 -18.39 -17.74 -2.21
N THR A 116 -17.39 -18.44 -2.79
CA THR A 116 -16.26 -17.81 -3.49
C THR A 116 -16.38 -17.98 -5.01
N GLN A 117 -16.14 -16.91 -5.75
CA GLN A 117 -16.05 -16.91 -7.22
C GLN A 117 -14.60 -16.80 -7.71
N LEU A 118 -13.82 -15.90 -7.13
CA LEU A 118 -12.42 -15.62 -7.45
C LEU A 118 -11.69 -15.34 -6.15
N VAL A 119 -10.46 -15.81 -6.03
CA VAL A 119 -9.57 -15.51 -4.91
C VAL A 119 -8.43 -14.60 -5.39
N GLN A 120 -8.10 -13.58 -4.60
CA GLN A 120 -6.85 -12.82 -4.72
C GLN A 120 -6.12 -12.88 -3.38
N THR A 121 -4.84 -13.27 -3.38
CA THR A 121 -4.11 -13.48 -2.13
C THR A 121 -2.61 -13.41 -2.32
N ARG A 122 -1.91 -12.99 -1.26
CA ARG A 122 -0.45 -13.08 -1.13
C ARG A 122 0.00 -14.36 -0.40
N ASN A 123 -0.93 -15.16 0.08
CA ASN A 123 -0.66 -16.41 0.75
C ASN A 123 -0.59 -17.56 -0.26
N TRP A 124 0.60 -18.11 -0.48
CA TRP A 124 0.80 -19.22 -1.42
C TRP A 124 0.01 -20.48 -1.04
N ASN A 125 -0.12 -20.78 0.26
CA ASN A 125 -0.92 -21.94 0.70
C ASN A 125 -2.41 -21.76 0.42
N PHE A 126 -2.92 -20.54 0.56
CA PHE A 126 -4.32 -20.24 0.22
C PHE A 126 -4.55 -20.27 -1.29
N ALA A 127 -3.59 -19.78 -2.10
CA ALA A 127 -3.63 -19.91 -3.55
C ALA A 127 -3.66 -21.40 -3.98
N LYS A 128 -2.81 -22.25 -3.38
CA LYS A 128 -2.83 -23.70 -3.61
C LYS A 128 -4.16 -24.34 -3.21
N ALA A 129 -4.74 -23.92 -2.08
CA ALA A 129 -6.04 -24.43 -1.65
C ALA A 129 -7.15 -24.04 -2.65
N ALA A 130 -7.14 -22.82 -3.19
CA ALA A 130 -8.08 -22.39 -4.22
C ALA A 130 -7.95 -23.23 -5.49
N VAL A 131 -6.74 -23.39 -6.03
CA VAL A 131 -6.47 -24.21 -7.23
C VAL A 131 -6.93 -25.65 -7.05
N LYS A 132 -6.62 -26.28 -5.91
CA LYS A 132 -7.00 -27.67 -5.60
C LYS A 132 -8.52 -27.89 -5.46
N ASN A 133 -9.27 -26.83 -5.22
CA ASN A 133 -10.73 -26.84 -5.12
C ASN A 133 -11.40 -26.18 -6.34
N GLU A 134 -10.69 -26.07 -7.45
CA GLU A 134 -11.20 -25.56 -8.75
C GLU A 134 -11.77 -24.13 -8.65
N ILE A 135 -11.20 -23.28 -7.78
CA ILE A 135 -11.51 -21.87 -7.70
C ILE A 135 -10.42 -21.06 -8.39
N PRO A 136 -10.78 -20.14 -9.31
CA PRO A 136 -9.80 -19.29 -9.95
C PRO A 136 -9.07 -18.41 -8.93
N VAL A 137 -7.76 -18.28 -9.09
CA VAL A 137 -6.92 -17.54 -8.16
C VAL A 137 -5.95 -16.60 -8.87
N ILE A 138 -5.79 -15.42 -8.29
CA ILE A 138 -4.73 -14.43 -8.54
C ILE A 138 -3.79 -14.49 -7.34
N TYR A 139 -2.52 -14.73 -7.60
CA TYR A 139 -1.47 -14.70 -6.58
C TYR A 139 -0.69 -13.40 -6.67
N GLU A 140 -0.50 -12.70 -5.56
CA GLU A 140 0.36 -11.51 -5.52
C GLU A 140 1.67 -11.79 -4.78
N SER A 141 2.81 -11.46 -5.39
CA SER A 141 4.13 -11.60 -4.81
C SER A 141 4.87 -10.26 -4.79
N HIS A 142 5.24 -9.82 -3.59
CA HIS A 142 5.99 -8.58 -3.39
C HIS A 142 7.42 -8.82 -2.88
N TYR A 143 7.83 -10.07 -2.82
CA TYR A 143 9.14 -10.48 -2.31
C TYR A 143 9.89 -11.31 -3.34
N TYR A 144 11.19 -11.37 -3.16
CA TYR A 144 12.03 -12.26 -3.91
C TYR A 144 11.68 -13.72 -3.58
N GLN A 145 11.37 -14.50 -4.60
CA GLN A 145 11.07 -15.93 -4.48
C GLN A 145 12.37 -16.72 -4.54
N GLU A 146 12.63 -17.55 -3.54
CA GLU A 146 13.85 -18.38 -3.45
C GLU A 146 13.62 -19.83 -3.88
N THR A 147 12.37 -20.31 -3.76
CA THR A 147 12.03 -21.70 -4.03
C THR A 147 11.18 -21.84 -5.28
N PRO A 148 11.38 -22.91 -6.08
CA PRO A 148 10.57 -23.18 -7.27
C PRO A 148 9.08 -23.34 -6.92
N PHE A 149 8.22 -22.87 -7.83
CA PHE A 149 6.78 -23.10 -7.73
C PHE A 149 6.40 -24.56 -8.09
N GLU A 150 5.36 -25.06 -7.46
CA GLU A 150 4.79 -26.39 -7.78
C GLU A 150 4.16 -26.33 -9.18
N LYS A 151 4.77 -27.00 -10.18
CA LYS A 151 4.32 -26.99 -11.59
C LYS A 151 2.82 -27.30 -11.72
N ALA A 152 2.32 -28.32 -11.00
CA ALA A 152 0.90 -28.69 -11.04
C ALA A 152 -0.05 -27.56 -10.61
N ILE A 153 0.41 -26.63 -9.79
CA ILE A 153 -0.38 -25.47 -9.34
C ILE A 153 -0.34 -24.36 -10.39
N VAL A 154 0.86 -23.92 -10.78
CA VAL A 154 1.00 -22.76 -11.69
C VAL A 154 0.54 -23.04 -13.12
N SER A 155 0.58 -24.32 -13.57
CA SER A 155 0.05 -24.76 -14.88
C SER A 155 -1.46 -25.02 -14.86
N SER A 156 -2.11 -25.01 -13.70
CA SER A 156 -3.56 -25.25 -13.60
C SER A 156 -4.35 -24.16 -14.32
N PRO A 157 -5.49 -24.49 -14.97
CA PRO A 157 -6.41 -23.51 -15.53
C PRO A 157 -7.05 -22.62 -14.45
N TRP A 158 -7.06 -23.04 -13.21
CA TRP A 158 -7.56 -22.27 -12.07
C TRP A 158 -6.55 -21.26 -11.54
N PHE A 159 -5.26 -21.39 -11.85
CA PHE A 159 -4.26 -20.39 -11.57
C PHE A 159 -4.24 -19.33 -12.69
N GLN A 160 -4.82 -18.18 -12.47
CA GLN A 160 -5.07 -17.19 -13.51
C GLN A 160 -3.85 -16.29 -13.75
N ALA A 161 -3.30 -15.70 -12.71
CA ALA A 161 -2.15 -14.79 -12.80
C ALA A 161 -1.35 -14.72 -11.51
N ALA A 162 -0.06 -14.43 -11.65
CA ALA A 162 0.83 -14.00 -10.58
C ALA A 162 1.20 -12.53 -10.78
N ILE A 163 0.76 -11.66 -9.89
CA ILE A 163 0.98 -10.22 -9.96
C ILE A 163 2.18 -9.85 -9.09
N THR A 164 3.09 -9.07 -9.66
CA THR A 164 4.24 -8.50 -8.95
C THR A 164 4.24 -6.98 -9.06
N GLN A 165 5.09 -6.32 -8.31
CA GLN A 165 5.15 -4.86 -8.30
C GLN A 165 6.30 -4.26 -9.14
N SER A 166 7.14 -5.10 -9.75
CA SER A 166 8.24 -4.65 -10.62
C SER A 166 8.63 -5.72 -11.64
N THR A 167 9.28 -5.32 -12.72
CA THR A 167 9.82 -6.22 -13.73
C THR A 167 10.84 -7.18 -13.13
N LEU A 168 11.72 -6.72 -12.23
CA LEU A 168 12.70 -7.58 -11.55
C LEU A 168 12.02 -8.70 -10.74
N THR A 169 10.97 -8.38 -10.01
CA THR A 169 10.21 -9.40 -9.25
C THR A 169 9.49 -10.36 -10.20
N ARG A 170 8.98 -9.88 -11.33
CA ARG A 170 8.37 -10.73 -12.37
C ARG A 170 9.36 -11.72 -12.93
N GLU A 171 10.55 -11.26 -13.31
CA GLU A 171 11.61 -12.10 -13.84
C GLU A 171 12.05 -13.17 -12.84
N ASN A 172 12.17 -12.80 -11.58
CA ASN A 172 12.45 -13.76 -10.50
C ASN A 172 11.36 -14.85 -10.38
N LEU A 173 10.07 -14.50 -10.46
CA LEU A 173 9.01 -15.52 -10.45
C LEU A 173 9.11 -16.47 -11.63
N VAL A 174 9.44 -15.96 -12.83
CA VAL A 174 9.62 -16.78 -14.03
C VAL A 174 10.81 -17.72 -13.88
N GLN A 175 11.94 -17.25 -13.35
CA GLN A 175 13.10 -18.07 -13.01
C GLN A 175 12.78 -19.20 -12.01
N CYS A 176 11.81 -18.94 -11.10
CA CYS A 176 11.31 -19.93 -10.15
C CYS A 176 10.21 -20.85 -10.73
N GLY A 177 9.99 -20.83 -12.05
CA GLY A 177 9.05 -21.74 -12.73
C GLY A 177 7.62 -21.24 -12.88
N MET A 178 7.36 -19.95 -12.65
CA MET A 178 6.08 -19.31 -13.02
C MET A 178 5.99 -19.20 -14.55
N PRO A 179 4.87 -19.65 -15.18
CA PRO A 179 4.68 -19.43 -16.62
C PRO A 179 4.76 -17.95 -16.98
N PRO A 180 5.59 -17.56 -17.98
CA PRO A 180 5.81 -16.15 -18.32
C PRO A 180 4.53 -15.38 -18.67
N GLU A 181 3.56 -16.05 -19.29
CA GLU A 181 2.25 -15.51 -19.68
C GLU A 181 1.33 -15.25 -18.48
N LYS A 182 1.59 -15.90 -17.35
CA LYS A 182 0.85 -15.70 -16.09
C LYS A 182 1.56 -14.72 -15.13
N ALA A 183 2.83 -14.40 -15.37
CA ALA A 183 3.59 -13.47 -14.54
C ALA A 183 3.44 -12.05 -15.06
N VAL A 184 2.88 -11.15 -14.25
CA VAL A 184 2.54 -9.78 -14.63
C VAL A 184 3.14 -8.78 -13.62
N ALA A 185 3.83 -7.75 -14.11
CA ALA A 185 4.29 -6.64 -13.30
C ALA A 185 3.25 -5.50 -13.36
N LEU A 186 2.72 -5.09 -12.22
CA LEU A 186 1.82 -3.95 -12.08
C LEU A 186 2.23 -3.12 -10.88
N HIS A 187 2.32 -1.80 -11.08
CA HIS A 187 2.60 -0.87 -9.99
C HIS A 187 1.55 -0.93 -8.88
N ASN A 188 1.95 -0.53 -7.69
CA ASN A 188 1.03 -0.23 -6.60
C ASN A 188 0.14 0.95 -6.99
N GLY A 189 -0.92 1.14 -6.24
CA GLY A 189 -1.88 2.20 -6.48
C GLY A 189 -1.92 3.26 -5.38
N PHE A 190 -2.86 4.18 -5.53
CA PHE A 190 -3.23 5.18 -4.54
C PHE A 190 -4.75 5.21 -4.36
N GLU A 191 -5.22 5.71 -3.24
CA GLU A 191 -6.63 5.88 -2.90
C GLU A 191 -7.20 7.10 -3.63
N ARG A 192 -8.38 6.98 -4.24
CA ARG A 192 -9.04 8.06 -5.02
C ARG A 192 -9.22 9.36 -4.22
N SER A 193 -9.23 9.29 -2.90
CA SER A 193 -9.26 10.46 -2.02
C SER A 193 -8.13 11.46 -2.30
N PHE A 194 -6.96 10.99 -2.79
CA PHE A 194 -5.83 11.86 -3.16
C PHE A 194 -6.10 12.76 -4.38
N LEU A 195 -7.11 12.46 -5.19
CA LEU A 195 -7.56 13.32 -6.29
C LEU A 195 -8.51 14.44 -5.84
N ILE A 196 -9.03 14.36 -4.60
CA ILE A 196 -9.97 15.33 -4.05
C ILE A 196 -9.21 16.52 -3.47
N ARG A 197 -9.53 17.74 -3.93
CA ARG A 197 -8.89 18.96 -3.40
C ARG A 197 -9.49 19.34 -2.05
N GLN A 198 -8.62 19.66 -1.09
CA GLN A 198 -8.96 20.05 0.27
C GLN A 198 -8.23 21.36 0.65
N PRO A 199 -8.53 22.48 -0.02
CA PRO A 199 -7.76 23.72 0.13
C PRO A 199 -7.83 24.31 1.54
N GLN A 200 -8.96 24.21 2.22
CA GLN A 200 -9.14 24.78 3.57
C GLN A 200 -8.30 24.03 4.61
N GLU A 201 -8.32 22.71 4.58
CA GLU A 201 -7.52 21.83 5.44
C GLU A 201 -6.03 21.95 5.12
N ALA A 202 -5.68 22.11 3.84
CA ALA A 202 -4.30 22.35 3.43
C ALA A 202 -3.77 23.69 4.00
N GLU A 203 -4.56 24.76 3.96
CA GLU A 203 -4.19 26.03 4.57
C GLU A 203 -4.16 25.96 6.11
N HIS A 204 -5.01 25.15 6.72
CA HIS A 204 -4.94 24.86 8.16
C HIS A 204 -3.60 24.22 8.54
N TRP A 205 -3.16 23.17 7.80
CA TRP A 205 -1.84 22.56 7.99
C TRP A 205 -0.70 23.58 7.85
N ARG A 206 -0.77 24.47 6.87
CA ARG A 206 0.28 25.51 6.70
C ARG A 206 0.36 26.43 7.89
N ARG A 207 -0.77 26.90 8.42
CA ARG A 207 -0.79 27.77 9.63
C ARG A 207 -0.24 27.07 10.87
N GLU A 208 -0.46 25.75 10.98
CA GLU A 208 0.01 24.97 12.12
C GLU A 208 1.51 24.67 12.02
N LEU A 209 2.00 24.34 10.83
CA LEU A 209 3.33 23.78 10.63
C LEU A 209 4.39 24.81 10.28
N LEU A 210 4.05 25.88 9.58
CA LEU A 210 5.01 26.95 9.25
C LEU A 210 5.28 27.81 10.50
N LYS A 211 6.53 27.81 10.95
CA LYS A 211 6.97 28.51 12.18
C LYS A 211 8.17 29.40 11.86
N ASP A 212 8.46 30.30 12.78
CA ASP A 212 9.65 31.16 12.75
C ASP A 212 9.82 31.93 11.44
N GLY A 213 8.73 32.40 10.84
CA GLY A 213 8.73 33.17 9.59
C GLY A 213 9.00 32.35 8.32
N ARG A 214 9.10 31.02 8.41
CA ARG A 214 9.25 30.14 7.25
C ARG A 214 7.98 30.14 6.40
N ASN A 215 8.13 30.12 5.09
CA ASN A 215 7.01 30.15 4.14
C ASN A 215 7.00 28.98 3.15
N LYS A 216 8.01 28.11 3.21
CA LYS A 216 8.13 26.90 2.41
C LYS A 216 8.00 25.65 3.26
N LEU A 217 7.16 24.72 2.81
CA LEU A 217 6.84 23.46 3.48
C LEU A 217 7.23 22.28 2.61
N VAL A 218 8.14 21.45 3.10
CA VAL A 218 8.53 20.19 2.47
C VAL A 218 8.02 19.03 3.32
N VAL A 219 7.31 18.09 2.70
CA VAL A 219 6.68 16.97 3.41
C VAL A 219 7.23 15.64 2.90
N TYR A 220 7.62 14.77 3.83
CA TYR A 220 7.85 13.34 3.63
C TYR A 220 6.76 12.53 4.33
N SER A 221 6.29 11.47 3.67
CA SER A 221 5.38 10.49 4.30
C SER A 221 5.81 9.07 3.98
N GLY A 222 5.98 8.26 5.00
CA GLY A 222 6.35 6.85 4.83
C GLY A 222 6.82 6.17 6.09
N ALA A 223 7.23 4.91 5.95
CA ALA A 223 7.96 4.20 7.01
C ALA A 223 9.34 4.86 7.20
N LEU A 224 9.84 4.80 8.43
CA LEU A 224 11.12 5.42 8.79
C LEU A 224 12.26 4.38 8.82
N TYR A 225 12.27 3.46 7.83
CA TYR A 225 13.39 2.54 7.64
C TYR A 225 14.59 3.30 7.05
N LYS A 226 15.81 2.85 7.37
CA LYS A 226 17.05 3.51 6.96
C LYS A 226 17.11 3.78 5.44
N PHE A 227 16.76 2.81 4.61
CA PHE A 227 16.78 2.96 3.16
C PHE A 227 15.73 3.94 2.60
N LYS A 228 14.82 4.44 3.44
CA LYS A 228 13.86 5.49 3.07
C LYS A 228 14.46 6.90 3.11
N GLY A 229 15.69 7.05 3.56
CA GLY A 229 16.46 8.29 3.47
C GLY A 229 16.00 9.41 4.41
N VAL A 230 15.35 9.09 5.54
CA VAL A 230 14.95 10.12 6.51
C VAL A 230 16.17 10.75 7.18
N ASP A 231 17.25 9.98 7.36
CA ASP A 231 18.54 10.50 7.83
C ASP A 231 19.08 11.59 6.88
N LEU A 232 18.98 11.37 5.56
CA LEU A 232 19.35 12.34 4.55
C LEU A 232 18.50 13.59 4.65
N LEU A 233 17.18 13.48 4.91
CA LEU A 233 16.32 14.65 5.10
C LEU A 233 16.68 15.48 6.34
N VAL A 234 17.20 14.87 7.40
CA VAL A 234 17.70 15.61 8.57
C VAL A 234 18.92 16.43 8.19
N GLU A 235 19.85 15.89 7.39
CA GLU A 235 21.00 16.66 6.88
C GLU A 235 20.54 17.81 5.96
N VAL A 236 19.63 17.51 5.01
CA VAL A 236 19.04 18.52 4.12
C VAL A 236 18.36 19.64 4.91
N ALA A 237 17.62 19.30 5.97
CA ALA A 237 16.98 20.31 6.82
C ALA A 237 18.00 21.22 7.53
N LYS A 238 19.15 20.68 7.93
CA LYS A 238 20.25 21.47 8.48
C LYS A 238 20.84 22.45 7.47
N GLU A 239 20.95 22.05 6.21
CA GLU A 239 21.48 22.88 5.10
C GLU A 239 20.46 23.94 4.62
N LEU A 240 19.17 23.77 4.92
CA LEU A 240 18.06 24.62 4.46
C LEU A 240 17.23 25.14 5.63
N PRO A 241 17.81 25.96 6.55
CA PRO A 241 17.12 26.40 7.77
C PRO A 241 15.89 27.29 7.49
N GLU A 242 15.80 27.89 6.30
CA GLU A 242 14.69 28.71 5.83
C GLU A 242 13.45 27.90 5.42
N ILE A 243 13.58 26.58 5.27
CA ILE A 243 12.50 25.69 4.85
C ILE A 243 11.99 24.87 6.05
N GLN A 244 10.69 24.76 6.19
CA GLN A 244 10.07 23.86 7.17
C GLN A 244 9.94 22.45 6.59
N PHE A 245 10.51 21.46 7.27
CA PHE A 245 10.36 20.05 6.94
C PHE A 245 9.35 19.40 7.87
N VAL A 246 8.56 18.46 7.30
CA VAL A 246 7.61 17.65 8.04
C VAL A 246 7.77 16.20 7.63
N VAL A 247 7.92 15.34 8.60
CA VAL A 247 8.03 13.88 8.43
C VAL A 247 6.85 13.21 9.12
N THR A 248 6.09 12.41 8.37
CA THR A 248 4.96 11.64 8.92
C THR A 248 5.09 10.15 8.63
N GLY A 249 4.60 9.33 9.56
CA GLY A 249 4.71 7.88 9.55
C GLY A 249 5.73 7.35 10.57
N GLY A 250 6.06 6.08 10.47
CA GLY A 250 6.93 5.38 11.43
C GLY A 250 6.26 5.00 12.75
N THR A 251 6.90 4.14 13.52
CA THR A 251 6.49 3.80 14.88
C THR A 251 6.89 4.91 15.84
N GLU A 252 6.28 4.94 17.03
CA GLU A 252 6.59 5.93 18.05
C GLU A 252 8.08 5.91 18.44
N SER A 253 8.66 4.72 18.55
CA SER A 253 10.10 4.53 18.81
C SER A 253 10.96 5.14 17.71
N GLN A 254 10.62 4.92 16.42
CA GLN A 254 11.35 5.50 15.30
C GLN A 254 11.24 7.03 15.31
N VAL A 255 10.04 7.55 15.55
CA VAL A 255 9.80 9.00 15.65
C VAL A 255 10.63 9.63 16.76
N SER A 256 10.69 8.99 17.95
CA SER A 256 11.53 9.46 19.07
C SER A 256 13.01 9.47 18.71
N SER A 257 13.52 8.40 18.09
CA SER A 257 14.92 8.31 17.66
C SER A 257 15.29 9.43 16.65
N TYR A 258 14.40 9.76 15.70
CA TYR A 258 14.65 10.83 14.75
C TYR A 258 14.54 12.24 15.36
N ARG A 259 13.68 12.44 16.37
CA ARG A 259 13.65 13.68 17.16
C ARG A 259 14.97 13.89 17.91
N GLU A 260 15.48 12.85 18.56
CA GLU A 260 16.77 12.87 19.24
C GLU A 260 17.92 13.16 18.27
N LEU A 261 17.95 12.50 17.10
CA LEU A 261 18.93 12.75 16.05
C LEU A 261 18.92 14.23 15.60
N SER A 262 17.74 14.80 15.39
CA SER A 262 17.59 16.20 14.99
C SER A 262 18.08 17.16 16.05
N GLN A 263 17.81 16.87 17.33
CA GLN A 263 18.32 17.65 18.46
C GLN A 263 19.85 17.59 18.54
N GLN A 264 20.44 16.38 18.44
CA GLN A 264 21.90 16.18 18.45
C GLN A 264 22.59 16.97 17.32
N LYS A 265 21.94 17.07 16.15
CA LYS A 265 22.44 17.82 14.99
C LYS A 265 22.07 19.31 14.99
N SER A 266 21.35 19.78 16.02
CA SER A 266 20.85 21.18 16.16
C SER A 266 19.94 21.60 14.97
N VAL A 267 19.10 20.69 14.50
CA VAL A 267 18.12 20.93 13.42
C VAL A 267 16.76 21.29 14.02
N GLY A 268 16.36 22.56 13.92
CA GLY A 268 15.12 23.08 14.50
C GLY A 268 13.95 23.26 13.53
N ASN A 269 14.18 23.06 12.23
CA ASN A 269 13.20 23.27 11.16
C ASN A 269 12.59 21.96 10.62
N ILE A 270 12.65 20.87 11.39
CA ILE A 270 12.04 19.60 11.05
C ILE A 270 11.07 19.15 12.15
N THR A 271 9.86 18.75 11.75
CA THR A 271 8.79 18.29 12.65
C THR A 271 8.41 16.86 12.32
N PHE A 272 8.36 15.98 13.34
CA PHE A 272 7.95 14.58 13.20
C PHE A 272 6.55 14.39 13.79
N LEU A 273 5.56 14.10 12.94
CA LEU A 273 4.15 13.98 13.32
C LEU A 273 3.74 12.56 13.69
N GLY A 274 4.55 11.53 13.29
CA GLY A 274 4.13 10.15 13.44
C GLY A 274 2.98 9.80 12.48
N TRP A 275 2.13 8.86 12.89
CA TRP A 275 0.95 8.47 12.10
C TRP A 275 -0.15 9.51 12.17
N ILE A 276 -0.72 9.83 11.00
CA ILE A 276 -1.85 10.74 10.87
C ILE A 276 -3.12 9.92 10.66
N LEU A 277 -4.09 10.12 11.53
CA LEU A 277 -5.43 9.53 11.46
C LEU A 277 -6.50 10.63 11.62
N PRO A 278 -7.67 10.47 11.02
CA PRO A 278 -7.98 9.51 9.95
C PRO A 278 -7.06 9.72 8.74
N ARG A 279 -6.86 8.63 7.96
CA ARG A 279 -5.88 8.59 6.85
C ARG A 279 -6.13 9.67 5.78
N GLN A 280 -7.38 10.10 5.60
CA GLN A 280 -7.76 11.18 4.68
C GLN A 280 -7.05 12.52 4.98
N ARG A 281 -6.64 12.77 6.23
CA ARG A 281 -5.86 13.98 6.59
C ARG A 281 -4.49 14.03 5.91
N LEU A 282 -3.95 12.92 5.42
CA LEU A 282 -2.73 12.91 4.60
C LEU A 282 -2.93 13.62 3.26
N VAL A 283 -4.13 13.56 2.70
CA VAL A 283 -4.46 14.23 1.43
C VAL A 283 -4.22 15.73 1.54
N SER A 284 -4.81 16.35 2.56
CA SER A 284 -4.66 17.79 2.79
C SER A 284 -3.24 18.17 3.21
N LEU A 285 -2.53 17.32 3.95
CA LEU A 285 -1.12 17.57 4.29
C LEU A 285 -0.23 17.58 3.02
N PHE A 286 -0.45 16.65 2.07
CA PHE A 286 0.32 16.65 0.83
C PHE A 286 0.01 17.90 -0.01
N GLN A 287 -1.25 18.33 -0.06
CA GLN A 287 -1.67 19.55 -0.76
C GLN A 287 -1.21 20.84 -0.06
N ALA A 288 -0.90 20.78 1.23
CA ALA A 288 -0.32 21.89 1.99
C ALA A 288 1.15 22.12 1.64
N ALA A 289 1.86 21.09 1.20
CA ALA A 289 3.28 21.15 0.90
C ALA A 289 3.57 22.03 -0.34
N ASP A 290 4.70 22.74 -0.32
CA ASP A 290 5.30 23.32 -1.51
C ASP A 290 6.02 22.26 -2.33
N MET A 291 6.56 21.20 -1.64
CA MET A 291 7.26 20.09 -2.26
C MET A 291 7.08 18.82 -1.44
N LEU A 292 6.94 17.68 -2.12
CA LEU A 292 6.97 16.35 -1.50
C LEU A 292 8.35 15.73 -1.73
N ALA A 293 8.96 15.20 -0.67
CA ALA A 293 10.29 14.62 -0.72
C ALA A 293 10.22 13.09 -0.76
N HIS A 294 10.97 12.48 -1.69
CA HIS A 294 11.12 11.03 -1.82
C HIS A 294 12.62 10.66 -1.85
N PRO A 295 13.30 10.67 -0.69
CA PRO A 295 14.76 10.63 -0.59
C PRO A 295 15.33 9.21 -0.45
N HIS A 296 14.73 8.20 -1.08
CA HIS A 296 15.16 6.81 -0.93
C HIS A 296 16.65 6.63 -1.24
N CYS A 297 17.33 5.87 -0.39
CA CYS A 297 18.73 5.49 -0.60
C CYS A 297 18.84 4.44 -1.71
N SER A 298 20.04 4.29 -2.28
CA SER A 298 20.38 3.17 -3.17
C SER A 298 20.45 1.84 -2.40
N GLY A 299 20.50 0.73 -3.14
CA GLY A 299 20.71 -0.62 -2.58
C GLY A 299 19.55 -1.58 -2.85
N LYS A 300 19.76 -2.84 -2.48
CA LYS A 300 18.83 -3.94 -2.82
C LYS A 300 17.39 -3.70 -2.37
N GLU A 301 17.18 -3.12 -1.17
CA GLU A 301 15.83 -2.82 -0.70
C GLU A 301 15.14 -1.76 -1.56
N ALA A 302 15.91 -0.80 -2.12
CA ALA A 302 15.39 0.20 -3.04
C ALA A 302 15.05 -0.41 -4.42
N ASP A 303 15.87 -1.33 -4.92
CA ASP A 303 15.70 -1.96 -6.24
C ASP A 303 14.41 -2.79 -6.34
N PHE A 304 13.95 -3.36 -5.24
CA PHE A 304 12.71 -4.14 -5.18
C PHE A 304 11.50 -3.35 -4.65
N THR A 305 11.67 -2.07 -4.36
CA THR A 305 10.56 -1.26 -3.82
C THR A 305 9.62 -0.78 -4.92
N ASN A 306 8.33 -0.73 -4.63
CA ASN A 306 7.34 0.00 -5.43
C ASN A 306 6.53 0.86 -4.46
N PRO A 307 7.00 2.09 -4.18
CA PRO A 307 6.51 2.86 -3.04
C PRO A 307 5.13 3.46 -3.31
N VAL A 308 4.11 2.98 -2.60
CA VAL A 308 2.73 3.50 -2.63
C VAL A 308 2.70 5.03 -2.48
N LYS A 309 3.59 5.59 -1.63
CA LYS A 309 3.64 7.03 -1.38
C LYS A 309 4.00 7.84 -2.62
N PHE A 310 4.81 7.30 -3.50
CA PHE A 310 5.17 7.97 -4.76
C PHE A 310 3.93 8.21 -5.64
N PHE A 311 3.06 7.20 -5.76
CA PHE A 311 1.80 7.35 -6.51
C PHE A 311 0.80 8.28 -5.83
N GLN A 312 0.74 8.26 -4.50
CA GLN A 312 -0.06 9.23 -3.73
C GLN A 312 0.45 10.66 -3.92
N TYR A 313 1.79 10.86 -4.01
CA TYR A 313 2.40 12.16 -4.29
C TYR A 313 2.01 12.67 -5.66
N ILE A 314 2.15 11.84 -6.70
CA ILE A 314 1.75 12.19 -8.07
C ILE A 314 0.27 12.59 -8.09
N ALA A 315 -0.61 11.77 -7.51
CA ALA A 315 -2.05 11.98 -7.49
C ALA A 315 -2.46 13.25 -6.74
N SER A 316 -1.71 13.66 -5.71
CA SER A 316 -1.97 14.91 -4.97
C SER A 316 -1.75 16.16 -5.82
N GLY A 317 -1.04 16.07 -6.94
CA GLY A 317 -0.68 17.19 -7.79
C GLY A 317 0.36 18.13 -7.17
N THR A 318 0.94 17.79 -6.03
CA THR A 318 2.02 18.56 -5.41
C THR A 318 3.34 18.20 -6.08
N PRO A 319 4.24 19.17 -6.36
CA PRO A 319 5.54 18.89 -6.96
C PRO A 319 6.39 17.94 -6.10
N ILE A 320 7.27 17.18 -6.74
CA ILE A 320 8.05 16.13 -6.09
C ILE A 320 9.54 16.34 -6.35
N VAL A 321 10.37 16.16 -5.32
CA VAL A 321 11.80 15.89 -5.46
C VAL A 321 12.05 14.45 -5.05
N ALA A 322 12.62 13.66 -5.95
CA ALA A 322 12.87 12.24 -5.74
C ALA A 322 14.32 11.86 -6.08
N THR A 323 14.83 10.86 -5.38
CA THR A 323 16.09 10.22 -5.77
C THR A 323 15.87 9.25 -6.93
N ALA A 324 16.83 9.20 -7.85
CA ALA A 324 16.78 8.40 -9.09
C ALA A 324 17.09 6.92 -8.81
N ILE A 325 16.29 6.27 -7.97
CA ILE A 325 16.39 4.81 -7.75
C ILE A 325 15.79 4.05 -8.93
N VAL A 326 16.36 2.87 -9.24
CA VAL A 326 16.01 2.08 -10.43
C VAL A 326 14.51 1.91 -10.67
N PRO A 327 13.66 1.54 -9.68
CA PRO A 327 12.23 1.34 -9.92
C PRO A 327 11.43 2.60 -10.24
N LEU A 328 12.03 3.78 -10.08
CA LEU A 328 11.36 5.06 -10.33
C LEU A 328 11.85 5.76 -11.59
N LEU A 329 12.90 5.27 -12.25
CA LEU A 329 13.47 5.91 -13.45
C LEU A 329 12.47 6.02 -14.62
N GLU A 330 11.53 5.10 -14.72
CA GLU A 330 10.48 5.13 -15.74
C GLU A 330 9.52 6.33 -15.58
N PHE A 331 9.43 6.92 -14.37
CA PHE A 331 8.63 8.12 -14.07
C PHE A 331 9.39 9.43 -14.25
N LYS A 332 10.64 9.38 -14.71
CA LYS A 332 11.44 10.57 -15.04
C LYS A 332 10.96 11.19 -16.35
N LEU A 333 9.75 11.73 -16.35
CA LEU A 333 9.08 12.29 -17.51
C LEU A 333 9.15 13.82 -17.47
N PRO A 334 9.53 14.50 -18.58
CA PRO A 334 9.82 15.93 -18.56
C PRO A 334 8.60 16.84 -18.35
N HIS A 335 7.39 16.31 -18.56
CA HIS A 335 6.14 17.05 -18.40
C HIS A 335 5.59 17.01 -16.96
N LEU A 336 6.13 16.17 -16.08
CA LEU A 336 5.68 16.11 -14.70
C LEU A 336 6.38 17.17 -13.85
N ALA A 337 5.66 17.75 -12.90
CA ALA A 337 6.22 18.65 -11.90
C ALA A 337 7.06 17.89 -10.87
N MET A 338 8.24 17.47 -11.31
CA MET A 338 9.13 16.56 -10.60
C MET A 338 10.58 16.88 -10.95
N ASP A 339 11.46 16.89 -9.96
CA ASP A 339 12.92 16.94 -10.19
C ASP A 339 13.60 15.74 -9.49
N TRP A 340 14.77 15.37 -10.02
CA TRP A 340 15.48 14.15 -9.67
C TRP A 340 16.93 14.42 -9.32
N CYS A 341 17.42 13.77 -8.27
CA CYS A 341 18.82 13.78 -7.87
C CYS A 341 19.34 12.36 -7.65
N GLU A 342 20.65 12.22 -7.57
CA GLU A 342 21.27 10.95 -7.22
C GLU A 342 20.97 10.57 -5.76
N PRO A 343 20.74 9.27 -5.47
CA PRO A 343 20.53 8.83 -4.09
C PRO A 343 21.77 9.04 -3.22
N ASP A 344 21.60 8.98 -1.91
CA ASP A 344 22.66 9.02 -0.89
C ASP A 344 23.51 10.31 -0.84
N ASN A 345 23.02 11.42 -1.42
CA ASN A 345 23.73 12.68 -1.49
C ASN A 345 22.86 13.86 -1.01
N SER A 346 23.09 14.31 0.24
CA SER A 346 22.31 15.39 0.85
C SER A 346 22.53 16.74 0.15
N ILE A 347 23.74 17.02 -0.31
CA ILE A 347 24.07 18.26 -0.99
C ILE A 347 23.31 18.35 -2.31
N GLN A 348 23.37 17.30 -3.13
CA GLN A 348 22.60 17.27 -4.39
C GLN A 348 21.10 17.31 -4.15
N PHE A 349 20.60 16.67 -3.09
CA PHE A 349 19.19 16.74 -2.75
C PHE A 349 18.78 18.14 -2.35
N SER A 350 19.60 18.84 -1.56
CA SER A 350 19.39 20.23 -1.16
C SER A 350 19.37 21.18 -2.37
N ASP A 351 20.30 21.03 -3.29
CA ASP A 351 20.37 21.86 -4.51
C ASP A 351 19.19 21.58 -5.44
N CYS A 352 18.81 20.30 -5.63
CA CYS A 352 17.64 19.91 -6.38
C CYS A 352 16.36 20.49 -5.76
N LEU A 353 16.24 20.44 -4.43
CA LEU A 353 15.09 20.99 -3.71
C LEU A 353 14.99 22.52 -3.86
N ARG A 354 16.10 23.26 -3.73
CA ARG A 354 16.12 24.70 -3.98
C ARG A 354 15.70 25.07 -5.40
N PHE A 355 16.21 24.32 -6.38
CA PHE A 355 15.86 24.50 -7.79
C PHE A 355 14.38 24.20 -8.03
N ALA A 356 13.88 23.06 -7.56
CA ALA A 356 12.50 22.63 -7.74
C ALA A 356 11.50 23.58 -7.09
N LEU A 357 11.78 24.11 -5.89
CA LEU A 357 10.93 25.10 -5.20
C LEU A 357 10.79 26.41 -5.96
N LYS A 358 11.80 26.80 -6.76
CA LYS A 358 11.73 27.97 -7.65
C LYS A 358 10.99 27.66 -8.94
N LYS A 359 11.24 26.49 -9.51
CA LYS A 359 10.67 26.03 -10.79
C LYS A 359 9.19 25.70 -10.69
N TYR A 360 8.77 25.10 -9.57
CA TYR A 360 7.41 24.62 -9.34
C TYR A 360 6.79 25.30 -8.11
N PRO A 361 6.27 26.54 -8.24
CA PRO A 361 5.56 27.18 -7.13
C PRO A 361 4.29 26.39 -6.77
N ARG A 362 3.95 26.38 -5.47
CA ARG A 362 2.73 25.69 -4.99
C ARG A 362 1.49 26.23 -5.69
N LYS A 363 0.65 25.32 -6.17
CA LYS A 363 -0.68 25.61 -6.72
C LYS A 363 -1.75 24.99 -5.83
N ILE A 364 -2.79 25.72 -5.51
CA ILE A 364 -3.90 25.23 -4.69
C ILE A 364 -4.64 24.07 -5.41
N GLU A 365 -4.83 24.21 -6.70
CA GLU A 365 -5.43 23.19 -7.58
C GLU A 365 -4.49 22.01 -7.88
N GLY A 366 -3.20 22.13 -7.55
CA GLY A 366 -2.16 21.17 -7.91
C GLY A 366 -1.71 21.30 -9.36
N TYR A 367 -0.74 20.50 -9.75
CA TYR A 367 -0.25 20.38 -11.12
C TYR A 367 -1.12 19.37 -11.89
N ALA A 368 -1.86 19.86 -12.87
CA ALA A 368 -2.79 19.07 -13.64
C ALA A 368 -2.11 17.88 -14.35
N GLU A 369 -0.88 18.08 -14.81
CA GLU A 369 -0.08 17.06 -15.49
C GLU A 369 0.21 15.87 -14.58
N ASN A 370 0.56 16.14 -13.30
CA ASN A 370 0.78 15.10 -12.29
C ASN A 370 -0.53 14.37 -11.98
N ILE A 371 -1.61 15.10 -11.74
CA ILE A 371 -2.92 14.54 -11.39
C ILE A 371 -3.43 13.64 -12.53
N GLU A 372 -3.38 14.11 -13.79
CA GLU A 372 -3.86 13.36 -14.95
C GLU A 372 -3.01 12.10 -15.17
N PHE A 373 -1.69 12.22 -15.13
CA PHE A 373 -0.78 11.08 -15.20
C PHE A 373 -1.03 10.09 -14.06
N GLY A 374 -1.28 10.60 -12.84
CA GLY A 374 -1.54 9.79 -11.66
C GLY A 374 -2.78 8.92 -11.75
N LYS A 375 -3.87 9.39 -12.39
CA LYS A 375 -5.16 8.69 -12.43
C LYS A 375 -5.07 7.23 -12.85
N GLN A 376 -4.13 6.88 -13.75
CA GLN A 376 -3.94 5.51 -14.23
C GLN A 376 -3.46 4.53 -13.13
N PHE A 377 -2.96 5.04 -11.99
CA PHE A 377 -2.44 4.24 -10.88
C PHE A 377 -3.40 4.15 -9.69
N SER A 378 -4.70 4.48 -9.84
CA SER A 378 -5.65 4.23 -8.77
C SER A 378 -5.74 2.72 -8.47
N TRP A 379 -6.06 2.37 -7.23
CA TRP A 379 -6.27 0.95 -6.87
C TRP A 379 -7.38 0.33 -7.70
N GLU A 380 -8.41 1.09 -8.06
CA GLU A 380 -9.48 0.62 -8.93
C GLU A 380 -8.99 0.26 -10.33
N ASN A 381 -8.20 1.14 -10.97
CA ASN A 381 -7.60 0.84 -12.27
C ASN A 381 -6.65 -0.36 -12.20
N ARG A 382 -5.95 -0.53 -11.06
CA ARG A 382 -5.12 -1.72 -10.84
C ARG A 382 -5.96 -2.99 -10.78
N ILE A 383 -7.10 -2.99 -10.08
CA ILE A 383 -8.02 -4.14 -10.03
C ILE A 383 -8.57 -4.45 -11.42
N GLU A 384 -8.99 -3.45 -12.20
CA GLU A 384 -9.44 -3.67 -13.58
C GLU A 384 -8.35 -4.30 -14.45
N LYS A 385 -7.11 -3.81 -14.36
CA LYS A 385 -5.96 -4.41 -15.05
C LYS A 385 -5.71 -5.85 -14.59
N ILE A 386 -5.75 -6.14 -13.30
CA ILE A 386 -5.61 -7.50 -12.77
C ILE A 386 -6.69 -8.42 -13.35
N LEU A 387 -7.95 -7.97 -13.35
CA LEU A 387 -9.05 -8.77 -13.86
C LEU A 387 -8.99 -8.98 -15.37
N SER A 388 -8.27 -8.14 -16.13
CA SER A 388 -8.06 -8.37 -17.55
C SER A 388 -7.23 -9.63 -17.85
N TYR A 389 -6.42 -10.09 -16.90
CA TYR A 389 -5.64 -11.34 -16.97
C TYR A 389 -6.41 -12.58 -16.50
N VAL A 390 -7.64 -12.42 -16.03
CA VAL A 390 -8.53 -13.53 -15.64
C VAL A 390 -9.38 -13.91 -16.84
N ASP A 391 -9.56 -15.22 -17.09
CA ASP A 391 -10.51 -15.71 -18.10
C ASP A 391 -11.88 -15.05 -17.88
N GLU A 392 -12.44 -14.50 -18.94
CA GLU A 392 -13.69 -13.71 -18.88
C GLU A 392 -14.84 -14.45 -18.19
N ARG A 393 -14.94 -15.77 -18.43
CA ARG A 393 -15.96 -16.63 -17.82
C ARG A 393 -15.81 -16.80 -16.32
N LEU A 394 -14.60 -16.55 -15.77
CA LEU A 394 -14.25 -16.73 -14.38
C LEU A 394 -14.24 -15.41 -13.61
N ARG A 395 -14.33 -14.26 -14.31
CA ARG A 395 -14.35 -12.93 -13.68
C ARG A 395 -15.56 -12.75 -12.76
N PRO A 396 -15.40 -12.06 -11.64
CA PRO A 396 -16.53 -11.69 -10.80
C PRO A 396 -17.45 -10.72 -11.56
N LYS A 397 -18.76 -10.87 -11.33
CA LYS A 397 -19.75 -9.92 -11.87
C LYS A 397 -19.94 -8.77 -10.92
N THR A 398 -20.11 -7.57 -11.48
CA THR A 398 -20.53 -6.41 -10.70
C THR A 398 -21.97 -6.58 -10.21
N ILE A 399 -22.24 -6.03 -9.05
CA ILE A 399 -23.58 -5.90 -8.49
C ILE A 399 -24.05 -4.46 -8.68
N ASN A 400 -25.32 -4.28 -9.01
CA ASN A 400 -25.90 -2.94 -8.97
C ASN A 400 -25.81 -2.43 -7.53
N LEU A 401 -25.01 -1.39 -7.32
CA LEU A 401 -24.82 -0.79 -5.97
C LEU A 401 -26.10 -0.07 -5.47
N ASN A 402 -27.13 -0.02 -6.30
CA ASN A 402 -28.43 0.60 -5.99
C ASN A 402 -29.52 -0.42 -5.57
N GLU A 403 -29.18 -1.71 -5.46
CA GLU A 403 -30.01 -2.77 -4.87
C GLU A 403 -29.40 -3.22 -3.50
#